data_20a7beec235b8e4fbb325463be52054d
#
_entry.id   20a7beec235b8e4fbb325463be52054d
#
_cell.length_a   1.000
_cell.length_b   1.000
_cell.length_c   1.000
_cell.angle_alpha   90.00
_cell.angle_beta   90.00
_cell.angle_gamma   90.00
#
_symmetry.space_group_name_H-M   'P 1'
#
loop_
_entity.id
_entity.type
_entity.pdbx_description
1 polymer ?
#
loop_
_entity_poly.entity_id
_entity_poly.type
_entity_poly.pdbx_seq_one_letter_code
_entity_poly.pdbx_strand_id
1 'polypeptide(L)'
;YWWQTTPKASDVDYDGCAAKALERAVRQIGPKKRRSGKYRMVVDSTVSSRLVSPLLTALNASSIQQKMSFLEGSKGQKLFPEGLTISDLARTPGKSGSRLYDSEGVATADRNIIVKGIVKEYFVSTYMAEKTGFEPTVEDISRPWLMPFIKDKKMADEEKDVSLKDILRFCSNGIL
;
A
#
# COMPACT_ATOMS: atom_id res chain seq x y z
N TYR A 1 -15.25 4.70 13.75
CA TYR A 1 -15.39 3.23 13.66
C TYR A 1 -14.04 2.53 13.71
N TRP A 2 -14.04 1.27 14.07
CA TRP A 2 -12.91 0.35 13.99
C TRP A 2 -13.40 -1.00 13.49
N TRP A 3 -12.55 -1.72 12.77
CA TRP A 3 -12.80 -3.07 12.30
C TRP A 3 -11.49 -3.86 12.33
N GLN A 4 -11.60 -5.17 12.41
CA GLN A 4 -10.48 -6.09 12.44
C GLN A 4 -10.75 -7.25 11.48
N THR A 5 -9.75 -7.65 10.73
CA THR A 5 -9.79 -8.81 9.85
C THR A 5 -8.60 -9.71 10.15
N THR A 6 -8.86 -10.97 10.40
CA THR A 6 -7.84 -11.98 10.67
C THR A 6 -8.25 -13.31 10.07
N PRO A 7 -7.31 -14.10 9.56
CA PRO A 7 -7.58 -15.47 9.05
C PRO A 7 -7.99 -16.46 10.14
N LYS A 8 -7.68 -16.18 11.41
CA LYS A 8 -7.98 -17.05 12.55
C LYS A 8 -8.93 -16.38 13.51
N ALA A 9 -10.00 -17.05 13.88
CA ALA A 9 -10.98 -16.55 14.85
C ALA A 9 -10.37 -16.28 16.23
N SER A 10 -9.36 -17.06 16.64
CA SER A 10 -8.64 -16.88 17.91
C SER A 10 -7.89 -15.54 18.01
N ASP A 11 -7.57 -14.93 16.88
CA ASP A 11 -6.79 -13.69 16.83
C ASP A 11 -7.68 -12.43 16.85
N VAL A 12 -9.02 -12.60 16.95
CA VAL A 12 -9.97 -11.50 17.03
C VAL A 12 -9.99 -10.95 18.45
N ASP A 13 -9.64 -9.67 18.60
CA ASP A 13 -9.76 -8.94 19.86
C ASP A 13 -11.17 -8.35 20.00
N TYR A 14 -12.09 -9.12 20.57
CA TYR A 14 -13.49 -8.70 20.74
C TYR A 14 -13.63 -7.54 21.73
N ASP A 15 -12.91 -7.58 22.84
CA ASP A 15 -13.01 -6.57 23.90
C ASP A 15 -12.33 -5.26 23.52
N GLY A 16 -11.17 -5.33 22.88
CA GLY A 16 -10.43 -4.14 22.44
C GLY A 16 -11.05 -3.43 21.25
N CYS A 17 -11.86 -4.11 20.43
CA CYS A 17 -12.46 -3.53 19.22
C CYS A 17 -13.36 -2.32 19.56
N ALA A 18 -14.25 -2.45 20.53
CA ALA A 18 -15.15 -1.36 20.94
C ALA A 18 -14.39 -0.20 21.59
N ALA A 19 -13.43 -0.50 22.46
CA ALA A 19 -12.59 0.50 23.10
C ALA A 19 -11.79 1.31 22.08
N LYS A 20 -11.23 0.64 21.05
CA LYS A 20 -10.50 1.28 19.96
C LYS A 20 -11.40 2.17 19.10
N ALA A 21 -12.62 1.71 18.80
CA ALA A 21 -13.60 2.51 18.07
C ALA A 21 -13.97 3.79 18.82
N LEU A 22 -14.21 3.68 20.14
CA LEU A 22 -14.51 4.82 21.00
C LEU A 22 -13.32 5.80 21.07
N GLU A 23 -12.12 5.32 21.34
CA GLU A 23 -10.89 6.14 21.36
C GLU A 23 -10.74 6.96 20.06
N ARG A 24 -10.93 6.33 18.89
CA ARG A 24 -10.83 7.00 17.60
C ARG A 24 -11.94 8.01 17.37
N ALA A 25 -13.16 7.75 17.84
CA ALA A 25 -14.27 8.69 17.75
C ALA A 25 -14.01 9.92 18.62
N VAL A 26 -13.57 9.73 19.88
CA VAL A 26 -13.24 10.83 20.81
C VAL A 26 -12.14 11.73 20.26
N ARG A 27 -11.11 11.19 19.63
CA ARG A 27 -10.02 11.96 18.99
C ARG A 27 -10.51 12.89 17.87
N GLN A 28 -11.66 12.64 17.30
CA GLN A 28 -12.24 13.45 16.22
C GLN A 28 -13.18 14.56 16.72
N ILE A 29 -13.39 14.67 18.04
CA ILE A 29 -14.25 15.70 18.62
C ILE A 29 -13.55 17.05 18.61
N GLY A 30 -14.25 18.11 18.22
CA GLY A 30 -13.76 19.49 18.25
C GLY A 30 -12.68 19.82 17.23
N PRO A 31 -12.85 19.46 15.94
CA PRO A 31 -11.86 19.81 14.92
C PRO A 31 -11.75 21.32 14.77
N LYS A 32 -10.51 21.82 14.61
CA LYS A 32 -10.26 23.24 14.36
C LYS A 32 -9.97 23.47 12.87
N LYS A 33 -10.60 24.50 12.29
CA LYS A 33 -10.27 24.94 10.94
C LYS A 33 -8.81 25.40 10.88
N ARG A 34 -8.07 24.95 9.89
CA ARG A 34 -6.73 25.43 9.57
C ARG A 34 -6.80 26.44 8.42
N ARG A 35 -5.84 27.37 8.37
CA ARG A 35 -5.68 28.27 7.22
C ARG A 35 -5.23 27.47 6.01
N SER A 36 -5.63 27.91 4.80
CA SER A 36 -5.11 27.32 3.57
C SER A 36 -3.59 27.46 3.50
N GLY A 37 -2.92 26.43 3.03
CA GLY A 37 -1.46 26.41 2.99
C GLY A 37 -0.90 25.07 2.53
N LYS A 38 0.43 24.95 2.48
CA LYS A 38 1.14 23.70 2.23
C LYS A 38 1.50 23.04 3.55
N TYR A 39 1.06 21.82 3.74
CA TYR A 39 1.28 21.04 4.96
C TYR A 39 1.85 19.66 4.62
N ARG A 40 2.62 19.10 5.53
CA ARG A 40 2.90 17.67 5.50
C ARG A 40 1.66 16.93 5.97
N MET A 41 1.30 15.88 5.28
CA MET A 41 0.16 15.05 5.64
C MET A 41 0.66 13.72 6.21
N VAL A 42 0.20 13.38 7.40
CA VAL A 42 0.33 12.03 7.96
C VAL A 42 -0.98 11.31 7.71
N VAL A 43 -0.90 10.15 7.07
CA VAL A 43 -2.08 9.36 6.72
C VAL A 43 -2.14 8.16 7.63
N ASP A 44 -3.26 8.00 8.31
CA ASP A 44 -3.53 6.82 9.15
C ASP A 44 -3.48 5.54 8.32
N SER A 45 -2.89 4.48 8.87
CA SER A 45 -2.74 3.19 8.19
C SER A 45 -4.06 2.61 7.69
N THR A 46 -5.17 2.88 8.37
CA THR A 46 -6.51 2.39 7.97
C THR A 46 -7.06 3.03 6.70
N VAL A 47 -6.50 4.15 6.26
CA VAL A 47 -6.93 4.87 5.04
C VAL A 47 -5.79 5.05 4.03
N SER A 48 -4.57 4.64 4.37
CA SER A 48 -3.38 4.77 3.51
C SER A 48 -3.55 4.05 2.16
N SER A 49 -4.29 2.95 2.13
CA SER A 49 -4.62 2.22 0.90
C SER A 49 -5.30 3.12 -0.15
N ARG A 50 -6.09 4.12 0.26
CA ARG A 50 -6.75 5.06 -0.65
C ARG A 50 -5.77 5.94 -1.43
N LEU A 51 -4.56 6.15 -0.91
CA LEU A 51 -3.50 6.86 -1.64
C LEU A 51 -2.73 5.94 -2.59
N VAL A 52 -2.59 4.67 -2.22
CA VAL A 52 -1.80 3.69 -2.99
C VAL A 52 -2.63 3.02 -4.08
N SER A 53 -3.91 2.75 -3.84
CA SER A 53 -4.77 2.05 -4.80
C SER A 53 -4.83 2.71 -6.19
N PRO A 54 -4.95 4.04 -6.35
CA PRO A 54 -4.95 4.66 -7.68
C PRO A 54 -3.64 4.42 -8.44
N LEU A 55 -2.51 4.39 -7.72
CA LEU A 55 -1.21 4.08 -8.31
C LEU A 55 -1.14 2.63 -8.80
N LEU A 56 -1.63 1.69 -7.99
CA LEU A 56 -1.68 0.28 -8.35
C LEU A 56 -2.62 0.02 -9.54
N THR A 57 -3.78 0.68 -9.55
CA THR A 57 -4.71 0.62 -10.70
C THR A 57 -4.06 1.16 -11.98
N ALA A 58 -3.24 2.21 -11.88
CA ALA A 58 -2.52 2.74 -13.04
C ALA A 58 -1.43 1.79 -13.58
N LEU A 59 -0.97 0.84 -12.77
CA LEU A 59 -0.01 -0.20 -13.20
C LEU A 59 -0.69 -1.42 -13.83
N ASN A 60 -2.01 -1.47 -13.89
CA ASN A 60 -2.73 -2.56 -14.52
C ASN A 60 -2.69 -2.43 -16.05
N ALA A 61 -2.36 -3.51 -16.75
CA ALA A 61 -2.25 -3.53 -18.19
C ALA A 61 -3.55 -3.13 -18.90
N SER A 62 -4.72 -3.40 -18.32
CA SER A 62 -6.00 -2.96 -18.87
C SER A 62 -6.13 -1.43 -18.85
N SER A 63 -5.73 -0.77 -17.76
CA SER A 63 -5.71 0.70 -17.69
C SER A 63 -4.74 1.31 -18.70
N ILE A 64 -3.59 0.68 -18.90
CA ILE A 64 -2.58 1.11 -19.88
C ILE A 64 -3.14 0.96 -21.30
N GLN A 65 -3.72 -0.19 -21.63
CA GLN A 65 -4.28 -0.48 -22.94
C GLN A 65 -5.44 0.47 -23.30
N GLN A 66 -6.25 0.85 -22.33
CA GLN A 66 -7.36 1.80 -22.51
C GLN A 66 -6.90 3.27 -22.52
N LYS A 67 -5.61 3.55 -22.43
CA LYS A 67 -5.04 4.91 -22.35
C LYS A 67 -5.53 5.71 -21.13
N MET A 68 -5.90 5.02 -20.06
CA MET A 68 -6.35 5.62 -18.80
C MET A 68 -5.26 5.66 -17.73
N SER A 69 -4.04 5.24 -18.07
CA SER A 69 -2.90 5.21 -17.16
C SER A 69 -1.87 6.27 -17.50
N PHE A 70 -1.47 7.05 -16.49
CA PHE A 70 -0.32 7.96 -16.60
C PHE A 70 1.03 7.23 -16.49
N LEU A 71 1.02 5.90 -16.28
CA LEU A 71 2.20 5.06 -16.16
C LEU A 71 2.49 4.22 -17.43
N GLU A 72 1.85 4.51 -18.54
CA GLU A 72 2.18 3.89 -19.82
C GLU A 72 3.66 4.12 -20.16
N GLY A 73 4.37 3.06 -20.52
CA GLY A 73 5.80 3.12 -20.87
C GLY A 73 6.75 3.37 -19.70
N SER A 74 6.25 3.35 -18.46
CA SER A 74 7.04 3.70 -17.27
C SER A 74 7.91 2.58 -16.72
N LYS A 75 7.79 1.35 -17.23
CA LYS A 75 8.61 0.21 -16.75
C LYS A 75 10.10 0.52 -16.89
N GLY A 76 10.84 0.40 -15.80
CA GLY A 76 12.26 0.74 -15.72
C GLY A 76 12.56 2.21 -15.44
N GLN A 77 11.57 3.10 -15.48
CA GLN A 77 11.77 4.54 -15.26
C GLN A 77 11.63 4.92 -13.78
N LYS A 78 12.44 5.88 -13.33
CA LYS A 78 12.36 6.48 -12.00
C LYS A 78 11.38 7.65 -12.03
N LEU A 79 10.13 7.40 -11.65
CA LEU A 79 9.05 8.40 -11.66
C LEU A 79 8.67 8.91 -10.26
N PHE A 80 9.08 8.19 -9.22
CA PHE A 80 8.70 8.48 -7.85
C PHE A 80 9.93 8.78 -6.99
N PRO A 81 9.74 9.40 -5.81
CA PRO A 81 10.82 9.59 -4.85
C PRO A 81 11.51 8.28 -4.48
N GLU A 82 12.79 8.33 -4.17
CA GLU A 82 13.60 7.16 -3.79
C GLU A 82 13.04 6.44 -2.55
N GLY A 83 12.32 7.18 -1.69
CA GLY A 83 11.66 6.61 -0.52
C GLY A 83 10.46 5.72 -0.83
N LEU A 84 9.97 5.67 -2.07
CA LEU A 84 8.82 4.85 -2.42
C LEU A 84 9.28 3.46 -2.88
N THR A 85 8.99 2.45 -2.08
CA THR A 85 9.13 1.04 -2.45
C THR A 85 7.82 0.32 -2.12
N ILE A 86 7.25 -0.35 -3.11
CA ILE A 86 6.02 -1.14 -3.00
C ILE A 86 6.33 -2.55 -3.50
N SER A 87 6.05 -3.54 -2.65
CA SER A 87 6.14 -4.95 -2.99
C SER A 87 4.76 -5.61 -2.88
N ASP A 88 4.54 -6.67 -3.63
CA ASP A 88 3.42 -7.59 -3.42
C ASP A 88 3.93 -8.81 -2.65
N LEU A 89 3.51 -8.96 -1.40
CA LEU A 89 3.86 -10.09 -0.55
C LEU A 89 2.76 -11.16 -0.62
N ALA A 90 2.53 -11.69 -1.82
CA ALA A 90 1.43 -12.59 -2.13
C ALA A 90 1.49 -13.89 -1.32
N ARG A 91 2.69 -14.33 -0.94
CA ARG A 91 2.93 -15.62 -0.30
C ARG A 91 3.33 -15.52 1.18
N THR A 92 2.54 -14.77 1.96
CA THR A 92 2.74 -14.66 3.41
C THR A 92 1.71 -15.51 4.16
N PRO A 93 2.04 -16.74 4.61
CA PRO A 93 1.11 -17.63 5.28
C PRO A 93 0.44 -16.99 6.49
N GLY A 94 -0.87 -17.19 6.64
CA GLY A 94 -1.64 -16.67 7.77
C GLY A 94 -1.88 -15.15 7.76
N LYS A 95 -1.59 -14.47 6.67
CA LYS A 95 -1.89 -13.04 6.51
C LYS A 95 -3.01 -12.81 5.50
N SER A 96 -3.86 -11.82 5.77
CA SER A 96 -4.93 -11.43 4.86
C SER A 96 -4.35 -10.98 3.51
N GLY A 97 -5.02 -11.35 2.42
CA GLY A 97 -4.58 -11.07 1.04
C GLY A 97 -3.55 -12.07 0.50
N SER A 98 -3.01 -12.98 1.33
CA SER A 98 -2.13 -14.04 0.84
C SER A 98 -2.91 -15.05 0.00
N ARG A 99 -2.40 -15.38 -1.18
CA ARG A 99 -3.01 -16.35 -2.11
C ARG A 99 -1.94 -17.07 -2.94
N LEU A 100 -2.23 -18.32 -3.31
CA LEU A 100 -1.29 -19.15 -4.06
C LEU A 100 -1.39 -18.95 -5.57
N TYR A 101 -2.54 -18.51 -6.06
CA TYR A 101 -2.84 -18.24 -7.46
C TYR A 101 -3.83 -17.08 -7.57
N ASP A 102 -3.85 -16.43 -8.70
CA ASP A 102 -4.82 -15.37 -9.03
C ASP A 102 -6.15 -15.94 -9.56
N SER A 103 -7.05 -15.11 -10.07
CA SER A 103 -8.34 -15.55 -10.58
C SER A 103 -8.25 -16.33 -11.89
N GLU A 104 -7.16 -16.21 -12.64
CA GLU A 104 -6.88 -16.98 -13.84
C GLU A 104 -6.15 -18.30 -13.54
N GLY A 105 -5.83 -18.60 -12.27
CA GLY A 105 -5.08 -19.77 -11.86
C GLY A 105 -3.56 -19.62 -12.02
N VAL A 106 -3.08 -18.43 -12.33
CA VAL A 106 -1.63 -18.15 -12.42
C VAL A 106 -1.02 -18.10 -11.03
N ALA A 107 0.07 -18.83 -10.84
CA ALA A 107 0.76 -18.91 -9.55
C ALA A 107 1.30 -17.53 -9.14
N THR A 108 0.94 -17.09 -7.92
CA THR A 108 1.48 -15.87 -7.35
C THR A 108 2.90 -16.06 -6.83
N ALA A 109 3.63 -14.97 -6.68
CA ALA A 109 4.92 -14.91 -6.03
C ALA A 109 5.09 -13.56 -5.34
N ASP A 110 5.99 -13.47 -4.38
CA ASP A 110 6.40 -12.18 -3.84
C ASP A 110 7.16 -11.40 -4.91
N ARG A 111 6.78 -10.14 -5.13
CA ARG A 111 7.26 -9.31 -6.23
C ARG A 111 7.54 -7.89 -5.79
N ASN A 112 8.50 -7.26 -6.45
CA ASN A 112 8.77 -5.85 -6.30
C ASN A 112 8.10 -5.06 -7.42
N ILE A 113 7.11 -4.26 -7.10
CA ILE A 113 6.31 -3.48 -8.04
C ILE A 113 6.98 -2.14 -8.33
N ILE A 114 7.35 -1.41 -7.27
CA ILE A 114 8.12 -0.17 -7.36
C ILE A 114 9.29 -0.29 -6.37
N VAL A 115 10.51 -0.01 -6.81
CA VAL A 115 11.70 -0.05 -5.96
C VAL A 115 12.44 1.27 -6.05
N LYS A 116 12.57 1.96 -4.91
CA LYS A 116 13.25 3.26 -4.83
C LYS A 116 12.76 4.25 -5.91
N GLY A 117 11.45 4.25 -6.13
CA GLY A 117 10.79 5.11 -7.10
C GLY A 117 10.85 4.65 -8.55
N ILE A 118 11.47 3.50 -8.83
CA ILE A 118 11.56 2.91 -10.17
C ILE A 118 10.44 1.90 -10.34
N VAL A 119 9.63 2.05 -11.39
CA VAL A 119 8.60 1.08 -11.76
C VAL A 119 9.26 -0.20 -12.28
N LYS A 120 8.96 -1.33 -11.66
CA LYS A 120 9.57 -2.64 -12.01
C LYS A 120 8.63 -3.49 -12.85
N GLU A 121 7.36 -3.58 -12.46
CA GLU A 121 6.40 -4.46 -13.09
C GLU A 121 5.04 -3.79 -13.29
N TYR A 122 4.31 -4.27 -14.30
CA TYR A 122 2.89 -4.06 -14.49
C TYR A 122 2.13 -5.31 -14.05
N PHE A 123 0.84 -5.16 -13.75
CA PHE A 123 -0.08 -6.29 -13.56
C PHE A 123 -0.66 -6.65 -14.91
N VAL A 124 -0.33 -7.83 -15.39
CA VAL A 124 -0.66 -8.29 -16.74
C VAL A 124 -1.28 -9.68 -16.65
N SER A 125 -2.60 -9.74 -16.80
CA SER A 125 -3.32 -11.02 -16.91
C SER A 125 -2.96 -11.77 -18.19
N THR A 126 -3.26 -13.05 -18.27
CA THR A 126 -3.01 -13.86 -19.47
C THR A 126 -3.75 -13.29 -20.70
N TYR A 127 -4.99 -12.85 -20.49
CA TYR A 127 -5.78 -12.18 -21.53
C TYR A 127 -5.12 -10.87 -22.00
N MET A 128 -4.63 -10.06 -21.08
CA MET A 128 -3.99 -8.79 -21.44
C MET A 128 -2.61 -8.99 -22.06
N ALA A 129 -1.88 -10.03 -21.66
CA ALA A 129 -0.62 -10.41 -22.28
C ALA A 129 -0.81 -10.72 -23.79
N GLU A 130 -1.79 -11.53 -24.13
CA GLU A 130 -2.14 -11.86 -25.51
C GLU A 130 -2.53 -10.61 -26.31
N LYS A 131 -3.34 -9.73 -25.71
CA LYS A 131 -3.85 -8.53 -26.38
C LYS A 131 -2.78 -7.45 -26.60
N THR A 132 -1.82 -7.30 -25.69
CA THR A 132 -0.85 -6.18 -25.67
C THR A 132 0.56 -6.58 -26.08
N GLY A 133 0.88 -7.87 -26.07
CA GLY A 133 2.23 -8.37 -26.26
C GLY A 133 3.14 -8.16 -25.03
N PHE A 134 2.57 -7.77 -23.87
CA PHE A 134 3.33 -7.70 -22.62
C PHE A 134 3.58 -9.10 -22.05
N GLU A 135 4.70 -9.26 -21.37
CA GLU A 135 4.95 -10.48 -20.61
C GLU A 135 3.90 -10.65 -19.49
N PRO A 136 3.26 -11.82 -19.37
CA PRO A 136 2.27 -12.07 -18.33
C PRO A 136 2.91 -12.05 -16.94
N THR A 137 2.20 -11.48 -15.97
CA THR A 137 2.64 -11.48 -14.57
C THR A 137 1.56 -12.10 -13.69
N VAL A 138 0.76 -11.27 -13.04
CA VAL A 138 -0.48 -11.63 -12.35
C VAL A 138 -1.54 -10.61 -12.70
N GLU A 139 -2.81 -10.99 -12.62
CA GLU A 139 -3.93 -10.12 -12.97
C GLU A 139 -3.95 -8.83 -12.13
N ASP A 140 -3.71 -8.95 -10.81
CA ASP A 140 -3.75 -7.83 -9.87
C ASP A 140 -2.88 -8.11 -8.64
N ILE A 141 -2.61 -7.07 -7.88
CA ILE A 141 -1.86 -7.16 -6.63
C ILE A 141 -2.64 -7.97 -5.59
N SER A 142 -1.92 -8.81 -4.85
CA SER A 142 -2.51 -9.67 -3.82
C SER A 142 -2.47 -9.03 -2.44
N ARG A 143 -1.28 -8.66 -2.02
CA ARG A 143 -1.00 -8.11 -0.69
C ARG A 143 0.05 -7.01 -0.79
N PRO A 144 -0.37 -5.76 -1.10
CA PRO A 144 0.56 -4.65 -1.22
C PRO A 144 1.25 -4.37 0.12
N TRP A 145 2.56 -4.24 0.07
CA TRP A 145 3.39 -3.85 1.19
C TRP A 145 4.17 -2.59 0.84
N LEU A 146 3.87 -1.51 1.55
CA LEU A 146 4.61 -0.26 1.43
C LEU A 146 5.78 -0.31 2.42
N MET A 147 7.00 -0.38 1.91
CA MET A 147 8.19 -0.41 2.77
C MET A 147 8.43 0.96 3.41
N PRO A 148 8.65 1.01 4.72
CA PRO A 148 8.96 2.26 5.38
C PRO A 148 10.30 2.80 4.86
N PHE A 149 10.33 4.07 4.46
CA PHE A 149 11.55 4.77 4.14
C PHE A 149 12.07 5.46 5.40
N ILE A 150 13.06 4.86 6.03
CA ILE A 150 13.72 5.41 7.20
C ILE A 150 15.10 5.91 6.75
N LYS A 151 15.32 7.23 6.78
CA LYS A 151 16.60 7.84 6.43
C LYS A 151 17.74 7.49 7.40
N ASP A 152 17.39 7.18 8.65
CA ASP A 152 18.36 6.82 9.69
C ASP A 152 18.65 5.31 9.68
N LYS A 153 19.88 4.94 9.36
CA LYS A 153 20.36 3.55 9.38
C LYS A 153 20.11 2.84 10.72
N LYS A 154 20.08 3.56 11.85
CA LYS A 154 19.83 2.98 13.18
C LYS A 154 18.39 2.45 13.38
N MET A 155 17.43 2.88 12.57
CA MET A 155 16.05 2.39 12.64
C MET A 155 15.74 1.35 11.55
N ALA A 156 16.59 1.20 10.54
CA ALA A 156 16.39 0.27 9.43
C ALA A 156 16.77 -1.18 9.79
N ASP A 157 17.63 -1.37 10.80
CA ASP A 157 18.10 -2.68 11.25
C ASP A 157 17.19 -3.35 12.28
N GLU A 158 16.19 -2.63 12.79
CA GLU A 158 15.16 -3.19 13.64
C GLU A 158 13.86 -3.31 12.83
N GLU A 159 13.35 -4.52 12.66
CA GLU A 159 12.02 -4.88 12.13
C GLU A 159 10.87 -4.30 13.01
N LYS A 160 11.11 -3.16 13.67
CA LYS A 160 10.13 -2.51 14.53
C LYS A 160 9.15 -1.71 13.69
N ASP A 161 7.89 -2.01 13.86
CA ASP A 161 6.79 -1.15 13.43
C ASP A 161 7.03 0.29 13.90
N VAL A 162 7.27 1.18 12.95
CA VAL A 162 7.45 2.62 13.24
C VAL A 162 6.18 3.14 13.90
N SER A 163 6.26 3.55 15.15
CA SER A 163 5.09 4.01 15.88
C SER A 163 4.57 5.33 15.30
N LEU A 164 3.26 5.57 15.45
CA LEU A 164 2.65 6.87 15.10
C LEU A 164 3.37 8.04 15.78
N LYS A 165 3.85 7.86 17.01
CA LYS A 165 4.61 8.89 17.74
C LYS A 165 5.92 9.24 17.04
N ASP A 166 6.61 8.27 16.47
CA ASP A 166 7.87 8.50 15.76
C ASP A 166 7.60 9.25 14.44
N ILE A 167 6.56 8.86 13.70
CA ILE A 167 6.14 9.56 12.48
C ILE A 167 5.78 11.02 12.79
N LEU A 168 5.04 11.28 13.87
CA LEU A 168 4.62 12.62 14.25
C LEU A 168 5.80 13.51 14.65
N ARG A 169 6.87 12.95 15.23
CA ARG A 169 8.11 13.71 15.54
C ARG A 169 8.78 14.26 14.29
N PHE A 170 8.68 13.58 13.14
CA PHE A 170 9.20 14.06 11.86
C PHE A 170 8.28 15.08 11.15
N CYS A 171 7.06 15.27 11.65
CA CYS A 171 6.04 16.12 11.04
C CYS A 171 5.77 17.37 11.90
N SER A 172 6.80 18.20 12.14
CA SER A 172 6.69 19.42 12.97
C SER A 172 5.56 20.39 12.52
N ASN A 173 5.15 20.35 11.26
CA ASN A 173 4.05 21.13 10.67
C ASN A 173 3.01 20.25 9.96
N GLY A 174 2.77 19.04 10.47
CA GLY A 174 1.88 18.08 9.85
C GLY A 174 0.40 18.26 10.22
N ILE A 175 -0.47 17.75 9.38
CA ILE A 175 -1.90 17.54 9.61
C ILE A 175 -2.12 16.02 9.63
N LEU A 176 -2.92 15.56 10.58
CA LEU A 176 -3.32 14.17 10.73
C LEU A 176 -4.69 13.97 10.09
#